data_348aaf5180383b4913a91a2ae9ca3355
#
_entry.id   348aaf5180383b4913a91a2ae9ca3355
#
_cell.length_a   1.000
_cell.length_b   1.000
_cell.length_c   1.000
_cell.angle_alpha   90.00
_cell.angle_beta   90.00
_cell.angle_gamma   90.00
#
_symmetry.space_group_name_H-M   'P 1'
#
loop_
_entity.id
_entity.type
_entity.pdbx_description
1 polymer ?
#
loop_
_entity_poly.entity_id
_entity_poly.type
_entity_poly.pdbx_seq_one_letter_code
_entity_poly.pdbx_strand_id
1 'polypeptide(L)'
;MQLDRDTIKAAIRSKVIELAKALNIDAAALGDADIIPAAGYLDSSAILELIVWYEQAYDFPLRQEDINIDNLGSIDAMTDFLLARKTG
;
A
#
# COMPACT_ATOMS: atom_id res chain seq x y z
N MET A 1 -7.63 -10.60 15.66
CA MET A 1 -7.57 -10.85 14.21
C MET A 1 -6.15 -11.22 13.82
N GLN A 2 -6.01 -12.30 13.09
CA GLN A 2 -4.69 -12.76 12.65
C GLN A 2 -4.30 -12.05 11.37
N LEU A 3 -3.08 -11.47 11.36
CA LEU A 3 -2.55 -10.83 10.18
C LEU A 3 -1.81 -11.86 9.33
N ASP A 4 -2.26 -12.03 8.11
CA ASP A 4 -1.70 -12.97 7.15
C ASP A 4 -1.08 -12.19 6.00
N ARG A 5 0.17 -12.50 5.67
CA ARG A 5 0.93 -11.78 4.64
C ARG A 5 0.19 -11.76 3.30
N ASP A 6 -0.31 -12.92 2.86
CA ASP A 6 -0.97 -12.99 1.55
C ASP A 6 -2.29 -12.21 1.55
N THR A 7 -3.03 -12.24 2.64
CA THR A 7 -4.27 -11.49 2.78
C THR A 7 -4.00 -9.98 2.75
N ILE A 8 -2.95 -9.54 3.46
CA ILE A 8 -2.57 -8.13 3.48
C ILE A 8 -2.15 -7.68 2.07
N LYS A 9 -1.32 -8.46 1.39
CA LYS A 9 -0.86 -8.13 0.04
C LYS A 9 -2.05 -8.03 -0.91
N ALA A 10 -2.98 -8.97 -0.84
CA ALA A 10 -4.17 -8.96 -1.68
C ALA A 10 -5.04 -7.72 -1.43
N ALA A 11 -5.20 -7.34 -0.17
CA ALA A 11 -5.99 -6.16 0.18
C ALA A 11 -5.35 -4.86 -0.33
N ILE A 12 -4.03 -4.73 -0.18
CA ILE A 12 -3.30 -3.56 -0.67
C ILE A 12 -3.38 -3.50 -2.20
N ARG A 13 -3.16 -4.63 -2.87
CA ARG A 13 -3.25 -4.72 -4.32
C ARG A 13 -4.64 -4.31 -4.82
N SER A 14 -5.69 -4.81 -4.18
CA SER A 14 -7.06 -4.47 -4.55
C SER A 14 -7.30 -2.97 -4.42
N LYS A 15 -6.78 -2.36 -3.36
CA LYS A 15 -6.93 -0.91 -3.16
C LYS A 15 -6.18 -0.12 -4.22
N VAL A 16 -4.96 -0.53 -4.57
CA VAL A 16 -4.19 0.12 -5.64
C VAL A 16 -4.95 0.04 -6.97
N ILE A 17 -5.48 -1.14 -7.29
CA ILE A 17 -6.25 -1.32 -8.53
C ILE A 17 -7.50 -0.43 -8.55
N GLU A 18 -8.19 -0.36 -7.41
CA GLU A 18 -9.39 0.48 -7.28
C GLU A 18 -9.05 1.95 -7.51
N LEU A 19 -7.98 2.45 -6.87
CA LEU A 19 -7.57 3.85 -7.01
C LEU A 19 -7.11 4.16 -8.43
N ALA A 20 -6.37 3.25 -9.06
CA ALA A 20 -5.92 3.43 -10.44
C ALA A 20 -7.12 3.44 -11.39
N LYS A 21 -8.10 2.58 -11.16
CA LYS A 21 -9.29 2.51 -11.99
C LYS A 21 -10.09 3.83 -11.95
N ALA A 22 -10.13 4.49 -10.81
CA ALA A 22 -10.76 5.80 -10.69
C ALA A 22 -10.06 6.85 -11.55
N LEU A 23 -8.81 6.63 -11.91
CA LEU A 23 -8.02 7.48 -12.80
C LEU A 23 -8.01 6.97 -14.24
N ASN A 24 -8.82 5.95 -14.54
CA ASN A 24 -8.86 5.27 -15.83
C ASN A 24 -7.53 4.58 -16.18
N ILE A 25 -6.85 4.06 -15.17
CA ILE A 25 -5.57 3.37 -15.34
C ILE A 25 -5.74 1.91 -14.90
N ASP A 26 -5.20 0.99 -15.70
CA ASP A 26 -5.22 -0.43 -15.37
C ASP A 26 -3.91 -0.79 -14.65
N ALA A 27 -4.00 -1.10 -13.37
CA ALA A 27 -2.85 -1.44 -12.54
C ALA A 27 -2.70 -2.95 -12.32
N ALA A 28 -3.41 -3.78 -13.08
CA ALA A 28 -3.37 -5.24 -12.89
C ALA A 28 -1.96 -5.83 -13.07
N ALA A 29 -1.10 -5.17 -13.84
CA ALA A 29 0.26 -5.63 -14.10
C ALA A 29 1.27 -5.20 -13.02
N LEU A 30 0.85 -4.43 -12.02
CA LEU A 30 1.75 -3.98 -10.96
C LEU A 30 2.28 -5.17 -10.18
N GLY A 31 3.61 -5.31 -10.10
CA GLY A 31 4.25 -6.35 -9.30
C GLY A 31 4.33 -5.96 -7.84
N ASP A 32 4.42 -6.96 -6.96
CA ASP A 32 4.48 -6.72 -5.51
C ASP A 32 5.69 -5.89 -5.10
N ALA A 33 6.79 -6.02 -5.83
CA ALA A 33 8.04 -5.30 -5.54
C ALA A 33 8.16 -3.99 -6.32
N ASP A 34 7.23 -3.69 -7.22
CA ASP A 34 7.28 -2.46 -8.01
C ASP A 34 7.07 -1.25 -7.12
N ILE A 35 7.86 -0.20 -7.36
CA ILE A 35 7.74 1.05 -6.60
C ILE A 35 6.52 1.80 -7.14
N ILE A 36 5.49 1.90 -6.32
CA ILE A 36 4.20 2.45 -6.73
C ILE A 36 4.30 3.86 -7.33
N PRO A 37 4.98 4.83 -6.69
CA PRO A 37 5.11 6.15 -7.30
C PRO A 37 5.84 6.13 -8.63
N ALA A 38 6.86 5.28 -8.77
CA ALA A 38 7.66 5.21 -9.99
C ALA A 38 6.95 4.47 -11.11
N ALA A 39 6.02 3.56 -10.76
CA ALA A 39 5.29 2.77 -11.76
C ALA A 39 4.26 3.59 -12.54
N GLY A 40 3.84 4.73 -11.99
CA GLY A 40 2.96 5.65 -12.70
C GLY A 40 1.48 5.28 -12.71
N TYR A 41 1.06 4.32 -11.90
CA TYR A 41 -0.35 3.93 -11.83
C TYR A 41 -1.20 4.85 -10.96
N LEU A 42 -0.58 5.53 -9.99
CA LEU A 42 -1.29 6.43 -9.07
C LEU A 42 -0.64 7.80 -9.09
N ASP A 43 -1.46 8.85 -9.01
CA ASP A 43 -0.96 10.21 -8.80
C ASP A 43 -0.77 10.47 -7.30
N SER A 44 -0.31 11.68 -6.95
CA SER A 44 -0.04 12.04 -5.56
C SER A 44 -1.27 11.93 -4.67
N SER A 45 -2.43 12.34 -5.18
CA SER A 45 -3.68 12.26 -4.42
C SER A 45 -4.08 10.81 -4.15
N ALA A 46 -3.94 9.96 -5.15
CA ALA A 46 -4.29 8.55 -5.01
C ALA A 46 -3.33 7.84 -4.05
N ILE A 47 -2.05 8.19 -4.10
CA ILE A 47 -1.06 7.64 -3.16
C ILE A 47 -1.42 8.05 -1.73
N LEU A 48 -1.82 9.29 -1.53
CA LEU A 48 -2.24 9.76 -0.21
C LEU A 48 -3.48 9.01 0.28
N GLU A 49 -4.44 8.77 -0.61
CA GLU A 49 -5.63 7.98 -0.27
C GLU A 49 -5.26 6.55 0.12
N LEU A 50 -4.29 5.96 -0.58
CA LEU A 50 -3.81 4.62 -0.26
C LEU A 50 -3.22 4.59 1.16
N ILE A 51 -2.42 5.57 1.50
CA ILE A 51 -1.81 5.67 2.83
C ILE A 51 -2.87 5.83 3.91
N VAL A 52 -3.84 6.71 3.71
CA VAL A 52 -4.93 6.92 4.67
C VAL A 52 -5.76 5.65 4.85
N TRP A 53 -6.08 4.98 3.74
CA TRP A 53 -6.79 3.70 3.80
C TRP A 53 -6.00 2.67 4.60
N TYR A 54 -4.70 2.59 4.36
CA TYR A 54 -3.80 1.65 5.03
C TYR A 54 -3.80 1.88 6.54
N GLU A 55 -3.70 3.13 6.98
CA GLU A 55 -3.76 3.47 8.40
C GLU A 55 -5.10 3.05 9.02
N GLN A 56 -6.19 3.31 8.34
CA GLN A 56 -7.53 3.03 8.85
C GLN A 56 -7.86 1.54 8.82
N ALA A 57 -7.49 0.87 7.74
CA ALA A 57 -7.83 -0.54 7.56
C ALA A 57 -7.16 -1.43 8.61
N TYR A 58 -5.99 -1.05 9.07
CA TYR A 58 -5.19 -1.87 9.99
C TYR A 58 -5.02 -1.23 11.37
N ASP A 59 -5.73 -0.12 11.62
CA ASP A 59 -5.59 0.62 12.88
C ASP A 59 -4.10 0.85 13.17
N PHE A 60 -3.40 1.44 12.21
CA PHE A 60 -1.96 1.54 12.20
C PHE A 60 -1.55 2.99 11.94
N PRO A 61 -1.57 3.84 12.99
CA PRO A 61 -1.22 5.25 12.81
C PRO A 61 0.24 5.38 12.40
N LEU A 62 0.47 6.15 11.34
CA LEU A 62 1.80 6.38 10.80
C LEU A 62 2.30 7.76 11.22
N ARG A 63 3.57 7.84 11.59
CA ARG A 63 4.24 9.11 11.81
C ARG A 63 4.82 9.59 10.49
N GLN A 64 5.09 10.89 10.40
CA GLN A 64 5.65 11.47 9.17
C GLN A 64 6.94 10.76 8.75
N GLU A 65 7.77 10.39 9.70
CA GLU A 65 9.04 9.69 9.45
C GLU A 65 8.85 8.27 8.91
N ASP A 66 7.67 7.68 9.14
CA ASP A 66 7.35 6.34 8.64
C ASP A 66 6.93 6.37 7.17
N ILE A 67 6.51 7.52 6.67
CA ILE A 67 5.98 7.66 5.31
C ILE A 67 7.13 7.93 4.34
N ASN A 68 7.70 6.85 3.80
CA ASN A 68 8.80 6.93 2.84
C ASN A 68 8.75 5.73 1.91
N ILE A 69 9.55 5.76 0.85
CA ILE A 69 9.55 4.72 -0.18
C ILE A 69 10.02 3.39 0.40
N ASP A 70 10.97 3.39 1.32
CA ASP A 70 11.49 2.15 1.90
C ASP A 70 10.42 1.40 2.69
N ASN A 71 9.55 2.13 3.38
CA ASN A 71 8.49 1.52 4.20
C ASN A 71 7.20 1.29 3.44
N LEU A 72 6.84 2.20 2.53
CA LEU A 72 5.52 2.22 1.92
C LEU A 72 5.53 2.28 0.40
N GLY A 73 6.69 2.09 -0.21
CA GLY A 73 6.85 2.30 -1.65
C GLY A 73 6.33 1.18 -2.54
N SER A 74 6.08 0.00 -1.99
CA SER A 74 5.59 -1.14 -2.77
C SER A 74 4.62 -1.95 -1.92
N ILE A 75 3.90 -2.87 -2.57
CA ILE A 75 2.99 -3.77 -1.85
C ILE A 75 3.77 -4.61 -0.84
N ASP A 76 4.94 -5.12 -1.25
CA ASP A 76 5.80 -5.90 -0.34
C ASP A 76 6.27 -5.05 0.85
N ALA A 77 6.72 -3.83 0.59
CA ALA A 77 7.20 -2.96 1.66
C ALA A 77 6.09 -2.64 2.65
N MET A 78 4.91 -2.30 2.17
CA MET A 78 3.77 -1.99 3.03
C MET A 78 3.38 -3.20 3.88
N THR A 79 3.39 -4.38 3.29
CA THR A 79 3.06 -5.62 3.99
C THR A 79 4.09 -5.91 5.08
N ASP A 80 5.37 -5.84 4.74
CA ASP A 80 6.46 -6.12 5.68
C ASP A 80 6.48 -5.11 6.82
N PHE A 81 6.26 -3.84 6.53
CA PHE A 81 6.25 -2.80 7.53
C PHE A 81 5.11 -2.99 8.54
N LEU A 82 3.92 -3.31 8.04
CA LEU A 82 2.77 -3.59 8.88
C LEU A 82 3.02 -4.80 9.79
N LEU A 83 3.51 -5.89 9.23
CA LEU A 83 3.77 -7.11 9.99
C LEU A 83 4.84 -6.88 11.06
N ALA A 84 5.91 -6.15 10.72
CA ALA A 84 6.97 -5.87 11.68
C ALA A 84 6.46 -5.04 12.87
N ARG A 85 5.57 -4.09 12.63
CA ARG A 85 5.05 -3.22 13.68
C ARG A 85 3.96 -3.88 14.51
N LYS A 86 3.08 -4.67 13.86
CA LYS A 86 1.92 -5.28 14.55
C LYS A 86 2.27 -6.57 15.26
N THR A 87 3.26 -7.30 14.80
CA THR A 87 3.62 -8.60 15.37
C THR A 87 4.94 -8.58 16.13
N GLY A 88 5.71 -7.56 15.95
CA GLY A 88 6.99 -7.38 16.63
C GLY A 88 6.87 -6.41 17.76
#